data_f09feba02b35dfd28eb0069a8a7cdd31
#
_entry.id   f09feba02b35dfd28eb0069a8a7cdd31
#
_cell.length_a   1.000
_cell.length_b   1.000
_cell.length_c   1.000
_cell.angle_alpha   90.00
_cell.angle_beta   90.00
_cell.angle_gamma   90.00
#
_symmetry.space_group_name_H-M   'P 1'
#
loop_
_entity.id
_entity.type
_entity.pdbx_description
1 polymer ?
#
loop_
_entity_poly.entity_id
_entity_poly.type
_entity_poly.pdbx_seq_one_letter_code
_entity_poly.pdbx_strand_id
1 'polypeptide(L)'
;MYRYKRLMVALSLSEQDEASIRYAAMVSNLGMSDKITFIHVAGSSDIPEDLRAEYPELVQPSDKSAKHGMEELVSKYFNGYSGAKLEYEVAEGFPLMELLSRAKQEEIDLIIMGKRREPRESGTLPQKLVRKAPCSVLFIPEGAKSALTNILVPTDFSENSIDAMDVAVAFATAGGVPQIYCLHTYNVPLGFYKTGKTYEDFAEIMKNHADKNYQKFLSTEICREETVCELRNLKEVKVSPIFKLDKKPALAIEEVIKENQIDLLIMGARGRKAAAGVLLGSVTEHQIMKSSIPVLAVKKKGADMSLLDALLKL
;
A
#
# COMPACT_ATOMS: atom_id res chain seq x y z
N MET A 1 -8.41 6.12 -14.17
CA MET A 1 -7.35 6.42 -13.19
C MET A 1 -6.00 6.36 -13.89
N TYR A 2 -5.21 7.40 -13.88
CA TYR A 2 -3.96 7.51 -14.69
C TYR A 2 -2.68 7.06 -13.92
N ARG A 3 -2.78 6.79 -12.61
CA ARG A 3 -1.61 6.70 -11.71
C ARG A 3 -0.93 5.32 -11.67
N TYR A 4 -1.65 4.24 -11.92
CA TYR A 4 -1.12 2.87 -11.83
C TYR A 4 -1.19 2.16 -13.18
N LYS A 5 -0.34 2.60 -14.12
CA LYS A 5 -0.25 2.08 -15.47
C LYS A 5 0.66 0.86 -15.59
N ARG A 6 1.74 0.83 -14.80
CA ARG A 6 2.71 -0.25 -14.78
C ARG A 6 2.72 -0.92 -13.42
N LEU A 7 2.19 -2.14 -13.37
CA LEU A 7 2.10 -2.93 -12.14
C LEU A 7 3.20 -3.99 -12.10
N MET A 8 3.72 -4.28 -10.92
CA MET A 8 4.55 -5.44 -10.67
C MET A 8 3.94 -6.26 -9.53
N VAL A 9 3.74 -7.56 -9.75
CA VAL A 9 3.13 -8.49 -8.79
C VAL A 9 4.17 -9.51 -8.37
N ALA A 10 4.60 -9.44 -7.12
CA ALA A 10 5.55 -10.40 -6.56
C ALA A 10 4.81 -11.67 -6.12
N LEU A 11 5.16 -12.81 -6.72
CA LEU A 11 4.56 -14.10 -6.47
C LEU A 11 5.54 -15.05 -5.76
N SER A 12 5.00 -15.83 -4.82
CA SER A 12 5.73 -16.85 -4.07
C SER A 12 5.58 -18.26 -4.64
N LEU A 13 4.76 -18.42 -5.68
CA LEU A 13 4.34 -19.70 -6.28
C LEU A 13 3.62 -20.60 -5.27
N SER A 14 2.76 -19.99 -4.45
CA SER A 14 1.94 -20.70 -3.49
C SER A 14 0.46 -20.31 -3.65
N GLU A 15 -0.44 -21.05 -3.00
CA GLU A 15 -1.88 -20.75 -2.98
C GLU A 15 -2.20 -19.35 -2.41
N GLN A 16 -1.27 -18.77 -1.66
CA GLN A 16 -1.40 -17.41 -1.11
C GLN A 16 -1.37 -16.33 -2.20
N ASP A 17 -0.88 -16.64 -3.38
CA ASP A 17 -0.78 -15.70 -4.50
C ASP A 17 -2.14 -15.37 -5.14
N GLU A 18 -3.16 -16.21 -4.93
CA GLU A 18 -4.53 -15.97 -5.43
C GLU A 18 -5.02 -14.56 -5.08
N ALA A 19 -4.92 -14.17 -3.80
CA ALA A 19 -5.38 -12.86 -3.36
C ALA A 19 -4.61 -11.72 -4.05
N SER A 20 -3.30 -11.85 -4.18
CA SER A 20 -2.44 -10.86 -4.87
C SER A 20 -2.79 -10.72 -6.35
N ILE A 21 -3.04 -11.83 -7.04
CA ILE A 21 -3.43 -11.86 -8.46
C ILE A 21 -4.82 -11.22 -8.65
N ARG A 22 -5.79 -11.54 -7.79
CA ARG A 22 -7.13 -10.94 -7.82
C ARG A 22 -7.10 -9.43 -7.55
N TYR A 23 -6.26 -8.97 -6.61
CA TYR A 23 -6.06 -7.54 -6.37
C TYR A 23 -5.35 -6.85 -7.54
N ALA A 24 -4.38 -7.51 -8.18
CA ALA A 24 -3.76 -7.00 -9.39
C ALA A 24 -4.79 -6.84 -10.52
N ALA A 25 -5.69 -7.81 -10.69
CA ALA A 25 -6.78 -7.73 -11.64
C ALA A 25 -7.72 -6.55 -11.34
N MET A 26 -8.12 -6.38 -10.07
CA MET A 26 -8.97 -5.27 -9.65
C MET A 26 -8.29 -3.92 -9.93
N VAL A 27 -7.05 -3.72 -9.49
CA VAL A 27 -6.30 -2.47 -9.73
C VAL A 27 -6.13 -2.20 -11.22
N SER A 28 -5.84 -3.25 -12.00
CA SER A 28 -5.70 -3.17 -13.45
C SER A 28 -6.99 -2.69 -14.12
N ASN A 29 -8.15 -3.19 -13.70
CA ASN A 29 -9.45 -2.74 -14.20
C ASN A 29 -9.71 -1.28 -13.83
N LEU A 30 -9.47 -0.87 -12.57
CA LEU A 30 -9.66 0.50 -12.10
C LEU A 30 -8.71 1.48 -12.80
N GLY A 31 -7.47 1.07 -13.05
CA GLY A 31 -6.41 1.89 -13.63
C GLY A 31 -6.35 1.86 -15.15
N MET A 32 -7.00 0.88 -15.80
CA MET A 32 -6.76 0.55 -17.20
C MET A 32 -5.24 0.45 -17.43
N SER A 33 -4.59 -0.45 -16.67
CA SER A 33 -3.14 -0.56 -16.66
C SER A 33 -2.59 -1.01 -18.00
N ASP A 34 -1.47 -0.47 -18.41
CA ASP A 34 -0.85 -0.75 -19.71
C ASP A 34 -0.03 -2.04 -19.67
N LYS A 35 0.64 -2.28 -18.53
CA LYS A 35 1.54 -3.43 -18.35
C LYS A 35 1.45 -3.99 -16.93
N ILE A 36 1.48 -5.32 -16.82
CA ILE A 36 1.55 -6.04 -15.54
C ILE A 36 2.66 -7.09 -15.64
N THR A 37 3.70 -6.93 -14.83
CA THR A 37 4.81 -7.88 -14.70
C THR A 37 4.57 -8.76 -13.48
N PHE A 38 4.31 -10.04 -13.68
CA PHE A 38 4.30 -11.06 -12.62
C PHE A 38 5.73 -11.55 -12.44
N ILE A 39 6.28 -11.41 -11.24
CA ILE A 39 7.66 -11.77 -10.95
C ILE A 39 7.75 -12.78 -9.81
N HIS A 40 8.49 -13.85 -10.03
CA HIS A 40 8.96 -14.76 -8.98
C HIS A 40 10.46 -14.58 -8.82
N VAL A 41 10.91 -14.40 -7.57
CA VAL A 41 12.35 -14.35 -7.26
C VAL A 41 12.75 -15.65 -6.56
N ALA A 42 13.43 -16.50 -7.29
CA ALA A 42 14.05 -17.70 -6.72
C ALA A 42 15.26 -17.29 -5.88
N GLY A 43 15.29 -17.72 -4.62
CA GLY A 43 16.46 -17.48 -3.78
C GLY A 43 17.71 -18.13 -4.39
N SER A 44 18.81 -17.41 -4.41
CA SER A 44 20.10 -18.03 -4.72
C SER A 44 20.45 -19.00 -3.60
N SER A 45 20.16 -20.26 -3.79
CA SER A 45 20.61 -21.29 -2.86
C SER A 45 21.99 -21.77 -3.30
N ASP A 46 23.03 -21.26 -2.64
CA ASP A 46 24.34 -21.92 -2.64
C ASP A 46 24.24 -23.27 -1.90
N ILE A 47 23.41 -24.17 -2.43
CA ILE A 47 23.26 -25.52 -1.91
C ILE A 47 24.44 -26.34 -2.49
N PRO A 48 25.33 -26.86 -1.65
CA PRO A 48 26.37 -27.76 -2.07
C PRO A 48 25.80 -28.95 -2.89
N GLU A 49 26.56 -29.40 -3.87
CA GLU A 49 26.07 -30.38 -4.86
C GLU A 49 25.69 -31.71 -4.22
N ASP A 50 26.40 -32.11 -3.16
CA ASP A 50 26.10 -33.28 -2.33
C ASP A 50 24.73 -33.13 -1.61
N LEU A 51 24.41 -31.97 -1.08
CA LEU A 51 23.11 -31.72 -0.43
C LEU A 51 21.96 -31.62 -1.45
N ARG A 52 22.23 -31.19 -2.69
CA ARG A 52 21.21 -31.19 -3.75
C ARG A 52 20.79 -32.61 -4.13
N ALA A 53 21.74 -33.52 -4.11
CA ALA A 53 21.48 -34.94 -4.43
C ALA A 53 20.73 -35.64 -3.28
N GLU A 54 21.04 -35.29 -2.04
CA GLU A 54 20.42 -35.88 -0.84
C GLU A 54 19.02 -35.32 -0.55
N TYR A 55 18.80 -34.00 -0.83
CA TYR A 55 17.56 -33.28 -0.56
C TYR A 55 17.06 -32.56 -1.82
N PRO A 56 16.47 -33.29 -2.78
CA PRO A 56 15.96 -32.69 -4.03
C PRO A 56 14.92 -31.57 -3.82
N GLU A 57 14.19 -31.62 -2.70
CA GLU A 57 13.20 -30.61 -2.31
C GLU A 57 13.82 -29.23 -2.01
N LEU A 58 15.13 -29.15 -1.79
CA LEU A 58 15.85 -27.90 -1.63
C LEU A 58 16.14 -27.22 -2.98
N VAL A 59 16.06 -27.97 -4.07
CA VAL A 59 16.30 -27.44 -5.41
C VAL A 59 15.08 -26.61 -5.83
N GLN A 60 15.31 -25.33 -6.09
CA GLN A 60 14.27 -24.45 -6.61
C GLN A 60 13.76 -24.95 -7.97
N PRO A 61 12.47 -24.75 -8.31
CA PRO A 61 11.96 -25.07 -9.64
C PRO A 61 12.82 -24.41 -10.72
N SER A 62 13.04 -25.10 -11.84
CA SER A 62 13.71 -24.47 -12.98
C SER A 62 12.91 -23.25 -13.44
N ASP A 63 13.58 -22.24 -14.01
CA ASP A 63 12.92 -21.01 -14.52
C ASP A 63 11.71 -21.31 -15.40
N LYS A 64 11.81 -22.34 -16.23
CA LYS A 64 10.70 -22.77 -17.09
C LYS A 64 9.52 -23.31 -16.28
N SER A 65 9.79 -24.09 -15.22
CA SER A 65 8.74 -24.63 -14.35
C SER A 65 8.10 -23.52 -13.51
N ALA A 66 8.90 -22.61 -12.96
CA ALA A 66 8.42 -21.46 -12.21
C ALA A 66 7.56 -20.52 -13.08
N LYS A 67 8.01 -20.24 -14.32
CA LYS A 67 7.25 -19.43 -15.27
C LYS A 67 5.92 -20.08 -15.64
N HIS A 68 5.93 -21.38 -15.92
CA HIS A 68 4.71 -22.12 -16.24
C HIS A 68 3.71 -22.10 -15.05
N GLY A 69 4.20 -22.33 -13.82
CA GLY A 69 3.37 -22.22 -12.62
C GLY A 69 2.77 -20.84 -12.42
N MET A 70 3.52 -19.76 -12.72
CA MET A 70 2.96 -18.38 -12.71
C MET A 70 1.85 -18.23 -13.76
N GLU A 71 2.08 -18.68 -14.99
CA GLU A 71 1.10 -18.61 -16.08
C GLU A 71 -0.19 -19.34 -15.72
N GLU A 72 -0.11 -20.53 -15.12
CA GLU A 72 -1.26 -21.28 -14.65
C GLU A 72 -2.04 -20.55 -13.56
N LEU A 73 -1.34 -20.06 -12.52
CA LEU A 73 -1.97 -19.29 -11.43
C LEU A 73 -2.66 -18.02 -11.94
N VAL A 74 -1.96 -17.27 -12.81
CA VAL A 74 -2.50 -16.04 -13.38
C VAL A 74 -3.69 -16.35 -14.28
N SER A 75 -3.62 -17.37 -15.15
CA SER A 75 -4.76 -17.74 -16.00
C SER A 75 -6.00 -18.13 -15.18
N LYS A 76 -5.80 -18.71 -14.01
CA LYS A 76 -6.89 -19.14 -13.11
C LYS A 76 -7.54 -18.00 -12.34
N TYR A 77 -6.77 -17.01 -11.91
CA TYR A 77 -7.25 -16.01 -10.95
C TYR A 77 -7.28 -14.58 -11.47
N PHE A 78 -6.65 -14.29 -12.59
CA PHE A 78 -6.60 -12.95 -13.16
C PHE A 78 -7.77 -12.72 -14.13
N ASN A 79 -8.65 -11.79 -13.78
CA ASN A 79 -9.73 -11.29 -14.62
C ASN A 79 -9.65 -9.76 -14.78
N GLY A 80 -8.42 -9.27 -14.97
CA GLY A 80 -8.12 -7.85 -15.08
C GLY A 80 -8.40 -7.26 -16.47
N TYR A 81 -7.96 -6.02 -16.66
CA TYR A 81 -8.13 -5.27 -17.89
C TYR A 81 -7.50 -5.99 -19.09
N SER A 82 -8.32 -6.30 -20.09
CA SER A 82 -7.91 -7.07 -21.26
C SER A 82 -6.91 -6.36 -22.18
N GLY A 83 -6.81 -5.03 -22.07
CA GLY A 83 -5.80 -4.22 -22.78
C GLY A 83 -4.43 -4.22 -22.16
N ALA A 84 -4.26 -4.76 -20.94
CA ALA A 84 -2.98 -4.82 -20.28
C ALA A 84 -2.07 -5.89 -20.89
N LYS A 85 -0.80 -5.54 -21.14
CA LYS A 85 0.23 -6.50 -21.51
C LYS A 85 0.67 -7.27 -20.26
N LEU A 86 0.53 -8.59 -20.24
CA LEU A 86 1.01 -9.45 -19.17
C LEU A 86 2.41 -9.96 -19.50
N GLU A 87 3.33 -9.84 -18.55
CA GLU A 87 4.68 -10.38 -18.64
C GLU A 87 4.98 -11.26 -17.42
N TYR A 88 5.79 -12.29 -17.61
CA TYR A 88 6.15 -13.28 -16.60
C TYR A 88 7.66 -13.37 -16.51
N GLU A 89 8.19 -13.06 -15.33
CA GLU A 89 9.62 -13.04 -15.05
C GLU A 89 9.98 -13.98 -13.91
N VAL A 90 11.05 -14.72 -14.09
CA VAL A 90 11.74 -15.44 -13.01
C VAL A 90 13.11 -14.79 -12.85
N ALA A 91 13.41 -14.30 -11.65
CA ALA A 91 14.71 -13.73 -11.32
C ALA A 91 15.39 -14.60 -10.26
N GLU A 92 16.70 -14.73 -10.33
CA GLU A 92 17.50 -15.37 -9.29
C GLU A 92 18.18 -14.31 -8.44
N GLY A 93 18.20 -14.50 -7.13
CA GLY A 93 18.91 -13.60 -6.24
C GLY A 93 18.17 -13.24 -4.95
N PHE A 94 18.49 -12.07 -4.41
CA PHE A 94 17.88 -11.54 -3.20
C PHE A 94 16.55 -10.82 -3.54
N PRO A 95 15.38 -11.31 -3.07
CA PRO A 95 14.08 -10.77 -3.45
C PRO A 95 13.96 -9.24 -3.35
N LEU A 96 14.51 -8.66 -2.27
CA LEU A 96 14.47 -7.21 -2.11
C LEU A 96 15.20 -6.48 -3.25
N MET A 97 16.40 -6.92 -3.60
CA MET A 97 17.24 -6.25 -4.60
C MET A 97 16.65 -6.40 -5.99
N GLU A 98 16.16 -7.60 -6.33
CA GLU A 98 15.54 -7.86 -7.62
C GLU A 98 14.27 -7.03 -7.81
N LEU A 99 13.36 -7.02 -6.80
CA LEU A 99 12.14 -6.22 -6.88
C LEU A 99 12.44 -4.72 -7.00
N LEU A 100 13.43 -4.19 -6.27
CA LEU A 100 13.81 -2.78 -6.36
C LEU A 100 14.45 -2.43 -7.71
N SER A 101 15.34 -3.30 -8.21
CA SER A 101 15.99 -3.13 -9.51
C SER A 101 14.97 -3.08 -10.64
N ARG A 102 14.05 -4.06 -10.66
CA ARG A 102 12.97 -4.12 -11.66
C ARG A 102 12.01 -2.94 -11.56
N ALA A 103 11.62 -2.57 -10.33
CA ALA A 103 10.74 -1.43 -10.14
C ALA A 103 11.33 -0.13 -10.71
N LYS A 104 12.66 0.03 -10.63
CA LYS A 104 13.35 1.16 -11.24
C LYS A 104 13.46 1.04 -12.75
N GLN A 105 13.96 -0.11 -13.25
CA GLN A 105 14.21 -0.33 -14.69
C GLN A 105 12.95 -0.21 -15.54
N GLU A 106 11.84 -0.74 -15.03
CA GLU A 106 10.56 -0.75 -15.73
C GLU A 106 9.65 0.42 -15.35
N GLU A 107 10.16 1.35 -14.54
CA GLU A 107 9.39 2.51 -14.04
C GLU A 107 8.02 2.11 -13.46
N ILE A 108 8.02 1.10 -12.60
CA ILE A 108 6.81 0.57 -11.97
C ILE A 108 6.12 1.65 -11.13
N ASP A 109 4.80 1.74 -11.24
CA ASP A 109 3.96 2.67 -10.49
C ASP A 109 3.47 2.08 -9.17
N LEU A 110 3.24 0.76 -9.16
CA LEU A 110 2.73 0.03 -8.00
C LEU A 110 3.32 -1.39 -7.95
N ILE A 111 3.88 -1.73 -6.79
CA ILE A 111 4.24 -3.11 -6.47
C ILE A 111 3.10 -3.72 -5.65
N ILE A 112 2.64 -4.91 -6.01
CA ILE A 112 1.65 -5.69 -5.29
C ILE A 112 2.34 -6.94 -4.74
N MET A 113 2.19 -7.18 -3.44
CA MET A 113 2.81 -8.33 -2.80
C MET A 113 1.94 -8.91 -1.70
N GLY A 114 1.87 -10.23 -1.64
CA GLY A 114 1.27 -10.96 -0.54
C GLY A 114 2.04 -10.80 0.76
N LYS A 115 1.33 -10.79 1.89
CA LYS A 115 1.95 -10.87 3.21
C LYS A 115 1.31 -11.99 4.03
N ARG A 116 2.13 -12.76 4.74
CA ARG A 116 1.65 -13.77 5.69
C ARG A 116 1.04 -13.10 6.92
N ARG A 117 0.07 -13.77 7.56
CA ARG A 117 -0.58 -13.28 8.78
C ARG A 117 0.39 -13.16 9.97
N GLU A 118 1.34 -14.07 10.06
CA GLU A 118 2.34 -14.07 11.12
C GLU A 118 3.71 -13.66 10.56
N PRO A 119 4.17 -12.44 10.85
CA PRO A 119 5.54 -12.05 10.51
C PRO A 119 6.52 -12.83 11.40
N ARG A 120 7.41 -13.58 10.80
CA ARG A 120 8.36 -14.43 11.54
C ARG A 120 9.42 -13.68 12.32
N GLU A 121 9.74 -12.40 11.99
CA GLU A 121 10.75 -11.60 12.74
C GLU A 121 10.74 -10.13 12.28
N SER A 122 11.42 -9.24 13.04
CA SER A 122 11.68 -7.87 12.61
C SER A 122 12.60 -7.82 11.37
N GLY A 123 12.34 -6.89 10.44
CA GLY A 123 13.17 -6.73 9.24
C GLY A 123 12.74 -7.56 8.04
N THR A 124 11.47 -7.94 7.98
CA THR A 124 10.87 -8.70 6.88
C THR A 124 10.94 -7.99 5.54
N LEU A 125 10.84 -8.76 4.43
CA LEU A 125 10.82 -8.22 3.07
C LEU A 125 9.79 -7.10 2.88
N PRO A 126 8.52 -7.19 3.36
CA PRO A 126 7.55 -6.10 3.25
C PRO A 126 8.04 -4.77 3.84
N GLN A 127 8.61 -4.78 5.05
CA GLN A 127 9.13 -3.57 5.70
C GLN A 127 10.28 -2.95 4.91
N LYS A 128 11.22 -3.78 4.47
CA LYS A 128 12.37 -3.32 3.68
C LYS A 128 11.93 -2.77 2.32
N LEU A 129 10.98 -3.45 1.66
CA LEU A 129 10.48 -3.06 0.36
C LEU A 129 9.78 -1.70 0.43
N VAL A 130 8.80 -1.50 1.34
CA VAL A 130 8.08 -0.22 1.41
C VAL A 130 8.99 0.95 1.77
N ARG A 131 10.03 0.73 2.56
CA ARG A 131 11.01 1.79 2.87
C ARG A 131 11.78 2.24 1.63
N LYS A 132 12.16 1.30 0.76
CA LYS A 132 13.13 1.52 -0.32
C LYS A 132 12.50 1.62 -1.72
N ALA A 133 11.26 1.15 -1.91
CA ALA A 133 10.58 1.19 -3.20
C ALA A 133 10.44 2.62 -3.73
N PRO A 134 10.69 2.85 -5.03
CA PRO A 134 10.56 4.15 -5.67
C PRO A 134 9.11 4.50 -6.03
N CYS A 135 8.18 3.63 -5.71
CA CYS A 135 6.76 3.70 -6.07
C CYS A 135 5.87 3.26 -4.90
N SER A 136 4.56 3.33 -5.08
CA SER A 136 3.58 2.82 -4.13
C SER A 136 3.69 1.30 -3.97
N VAL A 137 3.28 0.79 -2.79
CA VAL A 137 3.27 -0.66 -2.52
C VAL A 137 1.94 -1.05 -1.89
N LEU A 138 1.30 -2.08 -2.44
CA LEU A 138 0.06 -2.67 -1.95
C LEU A 138 0.37 -4.04 -1.33
N PHE A 139 0.13 -4.16 -0.03
CA PHE A 139 0.30 -5.39 0.73
C PHE A 139 -1.03 -6.10 0.90
N ILE A 140 -1.10 -7.35 0.48
CA ILE A 140 -2.30 -8.17 0.52
C ILE A 140 -2.14 -9.24 1.60
N PRO A 141 -2.91 -9.19 2.70
CA PRO A 141 -2.92 -10.27 3.69
C PRO A 141 -3.44 -11.57 3.09
N GLU A 142 -2.91 -12.68 3.59
CA GLU A 142 -3.38 -14.02 3.25
C GLU A 142 -4.88 -14.15 3.45
N GLY A 143 -5.58 -14.67 2.43
CA GLY A 143 -7.04 -14.86 2.46
C GLY A 143 -7.85 -13.57 2.34
N ALA A 144 -7.24 -12.44 1.99
CA ALA A 144 -7.97 -11.20 1.72
C ALA A 144 -8.89 -11.38 0.51
N LYS A 145 -10.16 -10.94 0.67
CA LYS A 145 -11.13 -10.91 -0.43
C LYS A 145 -10.88 -9.67 -1.29
N SER A 146 -10.89 -9.82 -2.60
CA SER A 146 -10.79 -8.70 -3.54
C SER A 146 -12.12 -7.95 -3.63
N ALA A 147 -12.53 -7.33 -2.53
CA ALA A 147 -13.68 -6.45 -2.45
C ALA A 147 -13.21 -5.00 -2.32
N LEU A 148 -14.00 -4.07 -2.86
CA LEU A 148 -13.77 -2.64 -2.73
C LEU A 148 -15.12 -1.96 -2.48
N THR A 149 -15.52 -1.92 -1.21
CA THR A 149 -16.79 -1.32 -0.78
C THR A 149 -16.59 -0.18 0.20
N ASN A 150 -15.63 -0.30 1.12
CA ASN A 150 -15.33 0.72 2.13
C ASN A 150 -13.84 1.00 2.18
N ILE A 151 -13.46 2.24 1.91
CA ILE A 151 -12.07 2.70 1.94
C ILE A 151 -11.83 3.55 3.18
N LEU A 152 -10.72 3.30 3.89
CA LEU A 152 -10.25 4.13 5.00
C LEU A 152 -8.98 4.87 4.61
N VAL A 153 -8.97 6.18 4.85
CA VAL A 153 -7.78 7.04 4.71
C VAL A 153 -7.48 7.70 6.05
N PRO A 154 -6.49 7.20 6.80
CA PRO A 154 -5.96 7.92 7.96
C PRO A 154 -5.19 9.14 7.50
N THR A 155 -5.43 10.28 8.16
CA THR A 155 -4.81 11.56 7.79
C THR A 155 -4.17 12.25 8.99
N ASP A 156 -3.01 12.82 8.78
CA ASP A 156 -2.40 13.81 9.65
C ASP A 156 -2.36 15.21 8.98
N PHE A 157 -3.09 15.36 7.86
CA PHE A 157 -3.15 16.57 7.04
C PHE A 157 -1.78 16.95 6.43
N SER A 158 -0.87 16.01 6.25
CA SER A 158 0.39 16.20 5.50
C SER A 158 0.18 16.04 4.00
N GLU A 159 1.17 16.44 3.20
CA GLU A 159 1.16 16.23 1.75
C GLU A 159 1.04 14.75 1.38
N ASN A 160 1.67 13.86 2.14
CA ASN A 160 1.53 12.42 1.89
C ASN A 160 0.10 11.91 2.17
N SER A 161 -0.63 12.54 3.12
CA SER A 161 -2.05 12.24 3.34
C SER A 161 -2.93 12.77 2.22
N ILE A 162 -2.55 13.88 1.57
CA ILE A 162 -3.21 14.39 0.37
C ILE A 162 -3.05 13.40 -0.77
N ASP A 163 -1.82 12.97 -1.05
CA ASP A 163 -1.54 11.97 -2.09
C ASP A 163 -2.34 10.66 -1.85
N ALA A 164 -2.49 10.25 -0.58
CA ALA A 164 -3.28 9.08 -0.21
C ALA A 164 -4.77 9.29 -0.46
N MET A 165 -5.30 10.47 -0.15
CA MET A 165 -6.71 10.82 -0.40
C MET A 165 -7.00 10.89 -1.90
N ASP A 166 -6.11 11.48 -2.70
CA ASP A 166 -6.25 11.54 -4.16
C ASP A 166 -6.34 10.12 -4.77
N VAL A 167 -5.49 9.21 -4.30
CA VAL A 167 -5.56 7.81 -4.71
C VAL A 167 -6.87 7.16 -4.27
N ALA A 168 -7.33 7.42 -3.04
CA ALA A 168 -8.58 6.86 -2.53
C ALA A 168 -9.80 7.35 -3.33
N VAL A 169 -9.85 8.64 -3.67
CA VAL A 169 -10.90 9.21 -4.52
C VAL A 169 -10.88 8.57 -5.91
N ALA A 170 -9.68 8.40 -6.49
CA ALA A 170 -9.55 7.75 -7.79
C ALA A 170 -10.02 6.28 -7.76
N PHE A 171 -9.68 5.52 -6.70
CA PHE A 171 -10.16 4.15 -6.50
C PHE A 171 -11.67 4.11 -6.31
N ALA A 172 -12.22 4.99 -5.47
CA ALA A 172 -13.65 5.06 -5.19
C ALA A 172 -14.45 5.40 -6.45
N THR A 173 -14.01 6.42 -7.20
CA THR A 173 -14.68 6.83 -8.45
C THR A 173 -14.64 5.71 -9.49
N ALA A 174 -13.47 5.11 -9.73
CA ALA A 174 -13.34 4.05 -10.73
C ALA A 174 -14.05 2.75 -10.32
N GLY A 175 -14.11 2.46 -9.01
CA GLY A 175 -14.72 1.24 -8.45
C GLY A 175 -16.18 1.39 -8.06
N GLY A 176 -16.79 2.58 -8.22
CA GLY A 176 -18.18 2.83 -7.81
C GLY A 176 -18.36 2.77 -6.29
N VAL A 177 -17.33 3.09 -5.50
CA VAL A 177 -17.41 3.10 -4.03
C VAL A 177 -18.06 4.40 -3.57
N PRO A 178 -19.21 4.34 -2.86
CA PRO A 178 -19.95 5.55 -2.54
C PRO A 178 -19.34 6.36 -1.39
N GLN A 179 -18.47 5.76 -0.56
CA GLN A 179 -17.98 6.38 0.65
C GLN A 179 -16.53 6.07 0.95
N ILE A 180 -15.78 7.13 1.32
CA ILE A 180 -14.45 7.08 1.90
C ILE A 180 -14.53 7.56 3.34
N TYR A 181 -13.98 6.81 4.27
CA TYR A 181 -13.80 7.22 5.66
C TYR A 181 -12.45 7.92 5.83
N CYS A 182 -12.47 9.16 6.34
CA CYS A 182 -11.28 9.95 6.59
C CYS A 182 -11.02 10.04 8.10
N LEU A 183 -10.06 9.25 8.62
CA LEU A 183 -9.77 9.20 10.05
C LEU A 183 -8.67 10.18 10.44
N HIS A 184 -8.97 11.05 11.40
CA HIS A 184 -7.95 11.83 12.10
C HIS A 184 -7.98 11.55 13.60
N THR A 185 -6.82 11.28 14.18
CA THR A 185 -6.66 11.14 15.63
C THR A 185 -6.10 12.42 16.23
N TYR A 186 -6.69 12.86 17.33
CA TYR A 186 -6.24 14.03 18.07
C TYR A 186 -6.09 13.69 19.56
N ASN A 187 -5.36 14.51 20.30
CA ASN A 187 -5.20 14.32 21.73
C ASN A 187 -5.16 15.67 22.45
N VAL A 188 -5.51 15.65 23.73
CA VAL A 188 -5.34 16.80 24.61
C VAL A 188 -3.84 16.93 24.96
N PRO A 189 -3.22 18.10 24.69
CA PRO A 189 -1.82 18.32 24.96
C PRO A 189 -1.51 18.31 26.46
N LEU A 190 -0.33 17.81 26.81
CA LEU A 190 0.17 17.92 28.18
C LEU A 190 0.24 19.40 28.59
N GLY A 191 -0.23 19.75 29.76
CA GLY A 191 -0.24 21.14 30.24
C GLY A 191 -1.52 21.93 29.94
N PHE A 192 -2.55 21.30 29.39
CA PHE A 192 -3.87 21.94 29.19
C PHE A 192 -4.42 22.60 30.48
N TYR A 193 -4.11 22.03 31.64
CA TYR A 193 -4.51 22.53 32.96
C TYR A 193 -4.00 23.96 33.24
N LYS A 194 -2.92 24.39 32.60
CA LYS A 194 -2.40 25.78 32.73
C LYS A 194 -3.33 26.81 32.11
N THR A 195 -4.30 26.37 31.31
CA THR A 195 -5.29 27.27 30.67
C THR A 195 -6.53 27.51 31.53
N GLY A 196 -6.65 26.85 32.69
CA GLY A 196 -7.84 26.90 33.54
C GLY A 196 -9.03 26.10 32.99
N LYS A 197 -8.86 25.34 31.93
CA LYS A 197 -9.92 24.53 31.30
C LYS A 197 -9.87 23.08 31.78
N THR A 198 -11.02 22.39 31.73
CA THR A 198 -11.09 20.95 31.99
C THR A 198 -10.50 20.15 30.84
N TYR A 199 -10.31 18.86 31.07
CA TYR A 199 -9.84 17.94 30.02
C TYR A 199 -10.87 17.85 28.88
N GLU A 200 -12.15 17.79 29.24
CA GLU A 200 -13.29 17.69 28.34
C GLU A 200 -13.42 18.95 27.46
N ASP A 201 -13.34 20.12 28.08
CA ASP A 201 -13.37 21.41 27.35
C ASP A 201 -12.21 21.47 26.31
N PHE A 202 -11.04 21.00 26.74
CA PHE A 202 -9.88 21.05 25.85
C PHE A 202 -9.95 19.99 24.75
N ALA A 203 -10.54 18.81 25.03
CA ALA A 203 -10.80 17.78 24.03
C ALA A 203 -11.77 18.30 22.95
N GLU A 204 -12.79 19.06 23.32
CA GLU A 204 -13.70 19.70 22.38
C GLU A 204 -13.00 20.77 21.52
N ILE A 205 -12.16 21.59 22.13
CA ILE A 205 -11.32 22.55 21.39
C ILE A 205 -10.45 21.84 20.36
N MET A 206 -9.80 20.74 20.74
CA MET A 206 -8.95 19.96 19.84
C MET A 206 -9.76 19.31 18.72
N LYS A 207 -10.97 18.81 19.00
CA LYS A 207 -11.89 18.27 17.98
C LYS A 207 -12.29 19.34 16.96
N ASN A 208 -12.68 20.53 17.45
CA ASN A 208 -13.05 21.66 16.60
C ASN A 208 -11.87 22.14 15.73
N HIS A 209 -10.64 22.08 16.27
CA HIS A 209 -9.44 22.37 15.50
C HIS A 209 -9.17 21.29 14.42
N ALA A 210 -9.38 20.03 14.75
CA ALA A 210 -9.27 18.93 13.80
C ALA A 210 -10.29 19.07 12.65
N ASP A 211 -11.54 19.45 12.98
CA ASP A 211 -12.58 19.68 11.97
C ASP A 211 -12.21 20.84 11.02
N LYS A 212 -11.75 21.98 11.56
CA LYS A 212 -11.26 23.09 10.72
C LYS A 212 -10.14 22.68 9.78
N ASN A 213 -9.19 21.89 10.27
CA ASN A 213 -8.10 21.38 9.44
C ASN A 213 -8.61 20.41 8.37
N TYR A 214 -9.60 19.59 8.70
CA TYR A 214 -10.25 18.70 7.74
C TYR A 214 -10.97 19.47 6.64
N GLN A 215 -11.73 20.52 6.98
CA GLN A 215 -12.38 21.36 5.97
C GLN A 215 -11.36 22.02 5.03
N LYS A 216 -10.26 22.51 5.60
CA LYS A 216 -9.15 23.05 4.80
C LYS A 216 -8.52 21.98 3.91
N PHE A 217 -8.28 20.80 4.44
CA PHE A 217 -7.73 19.65 3.70
C PHE A 217 -8.60 19.29 2.50
N LEU A 218 -9.93 19.26 2.67
CA LEU A 218 -10.85 18.98 1.56
C LEU A 218 -10.93 20.10 0.53
N SER A 219 -10.90 21.37 0.96
CA SER A 219 -11.14 22.51 0.06
C SER A 219 -9.93 22.93 -0.77
N THR A 220 -8.72 22.79 -0.22
CA THR A 220 -7.51 23.42 -0.79
C THR A 220 -6.60 22.43 -1.50
N GLU A 221 -6.60 21.15 -1.10
CA GLU A 221 -5.48 20.27 -1.36
C GLU A 221 -5.81 19.08 -2.28
N ILE A 222 -7.09 18.70 -2.35
CA ILE A 222 -7.52 17.51 -3.16
C ILE A 222 -7.55 17.80 -4.67
N CYS A 223 -7.12 18.98 -5.12
CA CYS A 223 -7.23 19.43 -6.50
C CYS A 223 -5.94 19.96 -7.11
N ARG A 224 -4.79 19.44 -6.71
CA ARG A 224 -3.51 19.93 -7.26
C ARG A 224 -3.27 19.55 -8.71
N GLU A 225 -3.89 18.50 -9.23
CA GLU A 225 -3.76 18.13 -10.63
C GLU A 225 -5.10 18.37 -11.36
N GLU A 226 -5.09 19.14 -12.44
CA GLU A 226 -6.27 19.44 -13.28
C GLU A 226 -7.02 18.17 -13.71
N THR A 227 -6.28 17.08 -13.97
CA THR A 227 -6.82 15.78 -14.35
C THR A 227 -7.67 15.12 -13.23
N VAL A 228 -7.34 15.35 -11.95
CA VAL A 228 -8.14 14.85 -10.82
C VAL A 228 -9.39 15.71 -10.65
N CYS A 229 -9.31 17.01 -10.97
CA CYS A 229 -10.46 17.90 -10.98
C CYS A 229 -11.47 17.58 -12.08
N GLU A 230 -11.04 17.10 -13.25
CA GLU A 230 -11.93 16.65 -14.33
C GLU A 230 -12.64 15.33 -13.99
N LEU A 231 -12.02 14.46 -13.21
CA LEU A 231 -12.65 13.25 -12.66
C LEU A 231 -13.61 13.55 -11.51
N ARG A 232 -13.78 14.82 -11.14
CA ARG A 232 -14.68 15.29 -10.08
C ARG A 232 -16.16 15.23 -10.46
N ASN A 233 -16.64 14.07 -10.75
CA ASN A 233 -17.98 13.74 -10.32
C ASN A 233 -17.98 13.34 -8.83
N LEU A 234 -17.35 14.20 -7.97
CA LEU A 234 -17.45 14.13 -6.50
C LEU A 234 -18.89 14.18 -5.98
N LYS A 235 -19.88 14.32 -6.86
CA LYS A 235 -21.29 14.15 -6.52
C LYS A 235 -21.62 12.72 -6.10
N GLU A 236 -20.77 11.74 -6.44
CA GLU A 236 -21.02 10.32 -6.19
C GLU A 236 -20.19 9.73 -5.05
N VAL A 237 -19.04 10.32 -4.67
CA VAL A 237 -18.18 9.81 -3.59
C VAL A 237 -18.23 10.71 -2.37
N LYS A 238 -18.80 10.21 -1.27
CA LYS A 238 -18.86 10.91 0.00
C LYS A 238 -17.58 10.68 0.81
N VAL A 239 -16.89 11.74 1.20
CA VAL A 239 -15.80 11.67 2.18
C VAL A 239 -16.33 12.01 3.57
N SER A 240 -16.34 11.03 4.49
CA SER A 240 -16.89 11.18 5.85
C SER A 240 -15.78 11.23 6.88
N PRO A 241 -15.68 12.31 7.67
CA PRO A 241 -14.67 12.42 8.71
C PRO A 241 -14.98 11.55 9.91
N ILE A 242 -13.93 10.95 10.47
CA ILE A 242 -13.94 10.30 11.78
C ILE A 242 -12.86 10.97 12.63
N PHE A 243 -13.27 11.56 13.74
CA PHE A 243 -12.35 12.17 14.71
C PHE A 243 -12.30 11.31 15.97
N LYS A 244 -11.14 10.71 16.27
CA LYS A 244 -10.95 9.93 17.51
C LYS A 244 -9.97 10.63 18.44
N LEU A 245 -10.37 10.77 19.71
CA LEU A 245 -9.50 11.24 20.79
C LEU A 245 -8.62 10.05 21.22
N ASP A 246 -7.46 9.90 20.63
CA ASP A 246 -6.53 8.81 20.93
C ASP A 246 -5.07 9.26 20.73
N LYS A 247 -4.20 8.76 21.60
CA LYS A 247 -2.74 8.97 21.53
C LYS A 247 -2.04 7.94 20.64
N LYS A 248 -2.75 6.87 20.26
CA LYS A 248 -2.20 5.73 19.50
C LYS A 248 -2.92 5.58 18.15
N PRO A 249 -2.56 6.36 17.13
CA PRO A 249 -3.24 6.34 15.84
C PRO A 249 -3.37 4.94 15.23
N ALA A 250 -2.36 4.08 15.43
CA ALA A 250 -2.38 2.74 14.87
C ALA A 250 -3.52 1.87 15.42
N LEU A 251 -3.83 1.97 16.71
CA LEU A 251 -4.93 1.25 17.35
C LEU A 251 -6.29 1.82 16.92
N ALA A 252 -6.40 3.15 16.87
CA ALA A 252 -7.62 3.81 16.38
C ALA A 252 -7.97 3.39 14.94
N ILE A 253 -6.97 3.18 14.08
CA ILE A 253 -7.16 2.65 12.73
C ILE A 253 -7.75 1.24 12.78
N GLU A 254 -7.20 0.35 13.61
CA GLU A 254 -7.69 -1.03 13.75
C GLU A 254 -9.14 -1.10 14.25
N GLU A 255 -9.52 -0.21 15.17
CA GLU A 255 -10.89 -0.07 15.65
C GLU A 255 -11.83 0.37 14.51
N VAL A 256 -11.48 1.44 13.78
CA VAL A 256 -12.30 1.96 12.69
C VAL A 256 -12.44 0.94 11.55
N ILE A 257 -11.39 0.16 11.27
CA ILE A 257 -11.45 -0.93 10.29
C ILE A 257 -12.57 -1.91 10.65
N LYS A 258 -12.66 -2.31 11.93
CA LYS A 258 -13.69 -3.26 12.40
C LYS A 258 -15.07 -2.64 12.46
N GLU A 259 -15.18 -1.42 13.03
CA GLU A 259 -16.45 -0.70 13.21
C GLU A 259 -17.16 -0.41 11.88
N ASN A 260 -16.39 -0.10 10.82
CA ASN A 260 -16.93 0.35 9.52
C ASN A 260 -16.72 -0.68 8.39
N GLN A 261 -16.35 -1.91 8.74
CA GLN A 261 -16.15 -2.99 7.75
C GLN A 261 -15.26 -2.56 6.57
N ILE A 262 -14.14 -1.90 6.89
CA ILE A 262 -13.20 -1.42 5.88
C ILE A 262 -12.53 -2.62 5.19
N ASP A 263 -12.44 -2.57 3.87
CA ASP A 263 -11.79 -3.59 3.05
C ASP A 263 -10.50 -3.14 2.36
N LEU A 264 -10.25 -1.83 2.33
CA LEU A 264 -8.98 -1.28 1.85
C LEU A 264 -8.52 -0.09 2.70
N LEU A 265 -7.30 -0.16 3.21
CA LEU A 265 -6.62 0.92 3.91
C LEU A 265 -5.65 1.62 2.94
N ILE A 266 -5.85 2.91 2.69
CA ILE A 266 -4.96 3.72 1.84
C ILE A 266 -4.33 4.81 2.70
N MET A 267 -3.00 4.85 2.75
CA MET A 267 -2.30 5.81 3.59
C MET A 267 -0.97 6.26 2.99
N GLY A 268 -0.54 7.47 3.32
CA GLY A 268 0.77 7.96 2.92
C GLY A 268 1.89 7.12 3.53
N ALA A 269 2.93 6.84 2.76
CA ALA A 269 4.10 6.12 3.29
C ALA A 269 4.80 6.88 4.43
N ARG A 270 4.66 8.20 4.48
CA ARG A 270 5.22 9.10 5.51
C ARG A 270 4.13 9.97 6.11
N GLY A 271 4.36 10.51 7.31
CA GLY A 271 3.48 11.48 7.96
C GLY A 271 4.21 12.80 8.24
N ARG A 272 3.50 13.75 8.87
CA ARG A 272 3.96 15.12 9.19
C ARG A 272 5.26 15.16 10.00
N LYS A 273 5.48 14.20 10.89
CA LYS A 273 6.65 14.15 11.79
C LYS A 273 7.85 13.42 11.19
N ALA A 274 7.78 13.04 9.91
CA ALA A 274 8.92 12.37 9.28
C ALA A 274 10.07 13.36 9.12
N ALA A 275 11.13 13.17 9.92
CA ALA A 275 12.37 13.91 9.77
C ALA A 275 13.01 13.63 8.41
N ALA A 276 13.86 14.54 7.92
CA ALA A 276 14.67 14.29 6.73
C ALA A 276 15.45 12.97 6.91
N GLY A 277 15.28 12.04 5.96
CA GLY A 277 15.88 10.70 6.04
C GLY A 277 14.99 9.59 6.61
N VAL A 278 13.81 9.90 7.18
CA VAL A 278 12.83 8.87 7.56
C VAL A 278 12.10 8.39 6.32
N LEU A 279 12.32 7.14 5.94
CA LEU A 279 11.78 6.55 4.71
C LEU A 279 10.35 6.02 4.87
N LEU A 280 9.90 5.74 6.10
CA LEU A 280 8.60 5.18 6.39
C LEU A 280 8.07 5.71 7.73
N GLY A 281 6.78 6.05 7.77
CA GLY A 281 6.10 6.46 8.99
C GLY A 281 5.80 5.27 9.91
N SER A 282 5.94 5.45 11.23
CA SER A 282 5.72 4.39 12.21
C SER A 282 4.30 3.82 12.20
N VAL A 283 3.28 4.66 11.94
CA VAL A 283 1.89 4.22 11.83
C VAL A 283 1.70 3.36 10.58
N THR A 284 2.27 3.79 9.45
CA THR A 284 2.22 3.04 8.19
C THR A 284 2.94 1.70 8.32
N GLU A 285 4.11 1.69 8.94
CA GLU A 285 4.86 0.46 9.22
C GLU A 285 4.04 -0.51 10.08
N HIS A 286 3.43 -0.01 11.15
CA HIS A 286 2.56 -0.82 12.02
C HIS A 286 1.41 -1.45 11.21
N GLN A 287 0.71 -0.67 10.38
CA GLN A 287 -0.41 -1.18 9.60
C GLN A 287 0.03 -2.22 8.56
N ILE A 288 1.15 -1.99 7.87
CA ILE A 288 1.71 -2.98 6.95
C ILE A 288 1.95 -4.31 7.66
N MET A 289 2.45 -4.28 8.89
CA MET A 289 2.76 -5.51 9.64
C MET A 289 1.53 -6.16 10.26
N LYS A 290 0.58 -5.38 10.78
CA LYS A 290 -0.49 -5.88 11.67
C LYS A 290 -1.87 -5.92 11.04
N SER A 291 -2.16 -5.08 10.04
CA SER A 291 -3.49 -5.02 9.44
C SER A 291 -3.91 -6.37 8.85
N SER A 292 -5.17 -6.74 9.11
CA SER A 292 -5.84 -7.93 8.54
C SER A 292 -6.47 -7.67 7.17
N ILE A 293 -6.48 -6.41 6.71
CA ILE A 293 -6.98 -6.01 5.40
C ILE A 293 -5.84 -5.48 4.53
N PRO A 294 -6.03 -5.39 3.22
CA PRO A 294 -5.05 -4.79 2.32
C PRO A 294 -4.67 -3.36 2.70
N VAL A 295 -3.38 -3.06 2.57
CA VAL A 295 -2.79 -1.77 2.90
C VAL A 295 -2.04 -1.23 1.71
N LEU A 296 -2.51 -0.12 1.14
CA LEU A 296 -1.82 0.63 0.10
C LEU A 296 -1.01 1.77 0.71
N ALA A 297 0.30 1.61 0.71
CA ALA A 297 1.24 2.67 1.09
C ALA A 297 1.55 3.55 -0.13
N VAL A 298 1.02 4.76 -0.16
CA VAL A 298 1.13 5.67 -1.28
C VAL A 298 2.45 6.45 -1.23
N LYS A 299 3.17 6.44 -2.33
CA LYS A 299 4.36 7.25 -2.58
C LYS A 299 4.23 8.02 -3.90
N LYS A 300 4.89 9.17 -4.00
CA LYS A 300 5.10 9.84 -5.29
C LYS A 300 6.04 9.00 -6.15
N LYS A 301 5.76 8.91 -7.45
CA LYS A 301 6.65 8.22 -8.40
C LYS A 301 8.04 8.85 -8.37
N GLY A 302 9.07 7.99 -8.34
CA GLY A 302 10.46 8.44 -8.23
C GLY A 302 10.89 8.92 -6.84
N ALA A 303 10.02 8.81 -5.82
CA ALA A 303 10.42 9.05 -4.44
C ALA A 303 11.59 8.14 -4.06
N ASP A 304 12.56 8.70 -3.35
CA ASP A 304 13.73 7.96 -2.86
C ASP A 304 14.68 7.38 -3.94
N MET A 305 14.59 7.85 -5.20
CA MET A 305 15.44 7.37 -6.31
C MET A 305 16.94 7.51 -6.02
N SER A 306 17.37 8.62 -5.42
CA SER A 306 18.78 8.83 -5.07
C SER A 306 19.31 7.80 -4.07
N LEU A 307 18.48 7.42 -3.10
CA LEU A 307 18.79 6.38 -2.13
C LEU A 307 18.82 4.99 -2.79
N LEU A 308 17.85 4.74 -3.69
CA LEU A 308 17.79 3.50 -4.43
C LEU A 308 19.02 3.35 -5.33
N ASP A 309 19.46 4.41 -5.98
CA ASP A 309 20.67 4.42 -6.81
C ASP A 309 21.93 4.11 -6.01
N ALA A 310 22.03 4.64 -4.80
CA ALA A 310 23.15 4.32 -3.90
C ALA A 310 23.13 2.85 -3.46
N LEU A 311 21.95 2.28 -3.24
CA LEU A 311 21.76 0.88 -2.82
C LEU A 311 22.07 -0.13 -3.93
N LEU A 312 21.69 0.17 -5.18
CA LEU A 312 21.89 -0.72 -6.32
C LEU A 312 23.33 -0.68 -6.88
N LYS A 313 24.15 0.24 -6.40
CA LYS A 313 25.59 0.34 -6.75
C LYS A 313 26.52 -0.40 -5.78
N LEU A 314 25.98 -0.92 -4.67
CA LEU A 314 26.69 -1.77 -3.70
C LEU A 314 26.57 -3.23 -4.06
#